data_1fb403c304d8b4037620dbb46813c895
#
_entry.id   1fb403c304d8b4037620dbb46813c895
#
_cell.length_a   1.000
_cell.length_b   1.000
_cell.length_c   1.000
_cell.angle_alpha   90.00
_cell.angle_beta   90.00
_cell.angle_gamma   90.00
#
_symmetry.space_group_name_H-M   'P 1'
#
loop_
_entity.id
_entity.type
_entity.pdbx_description
1 polymer ?
#
loop_
_entity_poly.entity_id
_entity_poly.type
_entity_poly.pdbx_seq_one_letter_code
_entity_poly.pdbx_strand_id
1 'polypeptide(L)'
;MNVAFGTDEVTPMTDEIEAHLKRLGHAVQRLGIGLRWPEVGRMVGEAVSTGDADAGVVCCFTGTGVTMAANKVSGVRAALCVDAETARGSRRWNDANVLALSLRITTADVAREIVDAFFGAKPDGTEADQIALLP
;
A
#
# COMPACT_ATOMS: atom_id res chain seq x y z
N MET A 1 -3.69 -10.41 -8.40
CA MET A 1 -2.62 -10.53 -7.37
C MET A 1 -3.21 -10.91 -6.02
N ASN A 2 -2.38 -11.46 -5.15
CA ASN A 2 -2.68 -11.53 -3.72
C ASN A 2 -2.24 -10.23 -3.06
N VAL A 3 -3.18 -9.51 -2.47
CA VAL A 3 -2.93 -8.21 -1.84
C VAL A 3 -3.19 -8.31 -0.35
N ALA A 4 -2.17 -8.04 0.46
CA ALA A 4 -2.32 -7.92 1.91
C ALA A 4 -2.91 -6.54 2.22
N PHE A 5 -3.99 -6.51 2.98
CA PHE A 5 -4.70 -5.28 3.35
C PHE A 5 -4.76 -5.14 4.87
N GLY A 6 -4.29 -4.02 5.39
CA GLY A 6 -4.31 -3.71 6.82
C GLY A 6 -4.71 -2.26 7.10
N THR A 7 -5.37 -2.06 8.24
CA THR A 7 -5.77 -0.73 8.71
C THR A 7 -5.90 -0.72 10.22
N ASP A 8 -5.49 0.36 10.87
CA ASP A 8 -5.67 0.52 12.32
C ASP A 8 -7.10 0.91 12.68
N GLU A 9 -7.78 1.65 11.82
CA GLU A 9 -9.20 1.98 11.97
C GLU A 9 -10.01 1.36 10.83
N VAL A 10 -11.16 0.78 11.17
CA VAL A 10 -12.13 0.31 10.19
C VAL A 10 -13.16 1.42 9.97
N THR A 11 -13.25 1.91 8.75
CA THR A 11 -14.14 3.01 8.36
C THR A 11 -14.88 2.64 7.08
N PRO A 12 -15.95 3.38 6.69
CA PRO A 12 -16.56 3.17 5.39
C PRO A 12 -15.58 3.28 4.23
N MET A 13 -14.55 4.14 4.36
CA MET A 13 -13.53 4.28 3.32
C MET A 13 -12.61 3.05 3.26
N THR A 14 -12.21 2.45 4.39
CA THR A 14 -11.40 1.24 4.37
C THR A 14 -12.18 0.06 3.79
N ASP A 15 -13.49 -0.02 4.07
CA ASP A 15 -14.37 -1.02 3.48
C ASP A 15 -14.45 -0.83 1.96
N GLU A 16 -14.54 0.42 1.49
CA GLU A 16 -14.57 0.74 0.06
C GLU A 16 -13.25 0.40 -0.63
N ILE A 17 -12.12 0.66 0.00
CA ILE A 17 -10.79 0.29 -0.53
C ILE A 17 -10.71 -1.23 -0.72
N GLU A 18 -11.10 -1.98 0.30
CA GLU A 18 -11.10 -3.45 0.23
C GLU A 18 -12.04 -3.95 -0.87
N ALA A 19 -13.24 -3.40 -0.96
CA ALA A 19 -14.21 -3.75 -1.99
C ALA A 19 -13.67 -3.43 -3.40
N HIS A 20 -13.02 -2.28 -3.55
CA HIS A 20 -12.45 -1.87 -4.83
C HIS A 20 -11.31 -2.80 -5.29
N LEU A 21 -10.44 -3.20 -4.37
CA LEU A 21 -9.41 -4.20 -4.66
C LEU A 21 -10.01 -5.50 -5.19
N LYS A 22 -11.09 -5.95 -4.58
CA LYS A 22 -11.82 -7.16 -5.04
C LYS A 22 -12.45 -6.96 -6.42
N ARG A 23 -13.05 -5.78 -6.67
CA ARG A 23 -13.60 -5.45 -8.00
C ARG A 23 -12.54 -5.48 -9.10
N LEU A 24 -11.30 -5.10 -8.78
CA LEU A 24 -10.18 -5.17 -9.72
C LEU A 24 -9.66 -6.60 -9.94
N GLY A 25 -10.22 -7.59 -9.24
CA GLY A 25 -9.85 -8.99 -9.41
C GLY A 25 -8.75 -9.47 -8.46
N HIS A 26 -8.37 -8.67 -7.47
CA HIS A 26 -7.36 -9.10 -6.50
C HIS A 26 -7.96 -10.01 -5.42
N ALA A 27 -7.18 -11.01 -4.99
CA ALA A 27 -7.48 -11.76 -3.77
C ALA A 27 -6.96 -10.93 -2.59
N VAL A 28 -7.85 -10.54 -1.69
CA VAL A 28 -7.52 -9.68 -0.55
C VAL A 28 -7.32 -10.53 0.69
N GLN A 29 -6.12 -10.44 1.26
CA GLN A 29 -5.76 -11.06 2.53
C GLN A 29 -5.78 -9.99 3.62
N ARG A 30 -6.73 -10.08 4.55
CA ARG A 30 -6.89 -9.12 5.64
C ARG A 30 -5.87 -9.40 6.74
N LEU A 31 -4.97 -8.45 7.00
CA LEU A 31 -3.93 -8.55 8.03
C LEU A 31 -3.90 -7.27 8.87
N GLY A 32 -3.83 -7.42 10.19
CA GLY A 32 -3.69 -6.27 11.08
C GLY A 32 -4.92 -5.37 11.14
N ILE A 33 -6.11 -5.91 10.91
CA ILE A 33 -7.35 -5.13 10.92
C ILE A 33 -7.69 -4.70 12.35
N GLY A 34 -7.79 -3.39 12.58
CA GLY A 34 -8.11 -2.83 13.90
C GLY A 34 -6.97 -2.91 14.91
N LEU A 35 -5.78 -3.29 14.50
CA LEU A 35 -4.60 -3.31 15.35
C LEU A 35 -3.90 -1.93 15.35
N ARG A 36 -2.90 -1.78 16.22
CA ARG A 36 -2.14 -0.53 16.27
C ARG A 36 -1.30 -0.37 15.01
N TRP A 37 -1.12 0.85 14.52
CA TRP A 37 -0.47 1.12 13.24
C TRP A 37 0.94 0.49 13.09
N PRO A 38 1.79 0.37 14.16
CA PRO A 38 3.08 -0.32 14.02
C PRO A 38 2.92 -1.80 13.66
N GLU A 39 1.92 -2.46 14.24
CA GLU A 39 1.62 -3.86 13.96
C GLU A 39 1.05 -4.04 12.57
N VAL A 40 0.15 -3.13 12.15
CA VAL A 40 -0.44 -3.14 10.81
C VAL A 40 0.64 -3.06 9.73
N GLY A 41 1.51 -2.06 9.84
CA GLY A 41 2.60 -1.87 8.87
C GLY A 41 3.55 -3.05 8.83
N ARG A 42 3.92 -3.58 10.00
CA ARG A 42 4.80 -4.73 10.09
C ARG A 42 4.19 -5.99 9.47
N MET A 43 2.94 -6.31 9.82
CA MET A 43 2.29 -7.53 9.33
C MET A 43 2.14 -7.54 7.81
N VAL A 44 1.65 -6.44 7.26
CA VAL A 44 1.52 -6.30 5.80
C VAL A 44 2.90 -6.31 5.13
N GLY A 45 3.86 -5.59 5.70
CA GLY A 45 5.22 -5.57 5.19
C GLY A 45 5.87 -6.95 5.17
N GLU A 46 5.72 -7.73 6.24
CA GLU A 46 6.24 -9.09 6.31
C GLU A 46 5.61 -10.00 5.26
N ALA A 47 4.30 -9.92 5.07
CA ALA A 47 3.61 -10.72 4.05
C ALA A 47 4.15 -10.43 2.64
N VAL A 48 4.43 -9.15 2.34
CA VAL A 48 5.01 -8.76 1.05
C VAL A 48 6.48 -9.21 0.96
N SER A 49 7.24 -9.01 2.01
CA SER A 49 8.67 -9.36 2.04
C SER A 49 8.92 -10.86 1.87
N THR A 50 8.07 -11.69 2.45
CA THR A 50 8.19 -13.16 2.35
C THR A 50 7.60 -13.75 1.07
N GLY A 51 6.85 -12.95 0.30
CA GLY A 51 6.16 -13.41 -0.90
C GLY A 51 4.80 -14.04 -0.64
N ASP A 52 4.30 -14.01 0.60
CA ASP A 52 2.95 -14.47 0.91
C ASP A 52 1.88 -13.58 0.27
N ALA A 53 2.23 -12.31 0.02
CA ALA A 53 1.43 -11.39 -0.77
C ALA A 53 2.30 -10.76 -1.86
N ASP A 54 1.69 -10.43 -2.99
CA ASP A 54 2.38 -9.79 -4.12
C ASP A 54 2.56 -8.29 -3.88
N ALA A 55 1.62 -7.68 -3.16
CA ALA A 55 1.61 -6.25 -2.82
C ALA A 55 0.83 -6.04 -1.53
N GLY A 56 0.99 -4.86 -0.94
CA GLY A 56 0.25 -4.49 0.26
C GLY A 56 -0.48 -3.16 0.12
N VAL A 57 -1.56 -3.00 0.88
CA VAL A 57 -2.25 -1.72 1.08
C VAL A 57 -2.44 -1.53 2.58
N VAL A 58 -1.99 -0.40 3.11
CA VAL A 58 -2.09 -0.06 4.54
C VAL A 58 -2.73 1.31 4.72
N CYS A 59 -3.54 1.44 5.75
CA CYS A 59 -4.22 2.68 6.08
C CYS A 59 -4.06 3.01 7.57
N CYS A 60 -3.87 4.29 7.88
CA CYS A 60 -4.07 4.83 9.21
C CYS A 60 -4.52 6.29 9.09
N PHE A 61 -4.76 6.98 10.21
CA PHE A 61 -5.34 8.32 10.19
C PHE A 61 -4.59 9.27 9.26
N THR A 62 -3.26 9.37 9.39
CA THR A 62 -2.43 10.22 8.51
C THR A 62 -1.73 9.44 7.39
N GLY A 63 -1.69 8.13 7.49
CA GLY A 63 -0.92 7.27 6.57
C GLY A 63 0.57 7.23 6.86
N THR A 64 1.09 8.15 7.67
CA THR A 64 2.54 8.26 7.92
C THR A 64 3.06 7.13 8.79
N GLY A 65 2.35 6.78 9.86
CA GLY A 65 2.79 5.72 10.78
C GLY A 65 2.89 4.35 10.12
N VAL A 66 1.85 3.95 9.40
CA VAL A 66 1.85 2.65 8.69
C VAL A 66 2.92 2.60 7.60
N THR A 67 3.21 3.75 6.96
CA THR A 67 4.29 3.85 5.97
C THR A 67 5.65 3.60 6.63
N MET A 68 5.91 4.29 7.75
CA MET A 68 7.15 4.09 8.50
C MET A 68 7.30 2.66 8.97
N ALA A 69 6.23 2.08 9.56
CA ALA A 69 6.27 0.72 10.07
C ALA A 69 6.53 -0.31 8.97
N ALA A 70 5.86 -0.18 7.83
CA ALA A 70 6.06 -1.08 6.69
C ALA A 70 7.49 -0.97 6.15
N ASN A 71 8.04 0.24 6.04
CA ASN A 71 9.38 0.46 5.53
C ASN A 71 10.50 0.00 6.48
N LYS A 72 10.20 -0.36 7.73
CA LYS A 72 11.16 -0.99 8.63
C LYS A 72 11.37 -2.48 8.31
N VAL A 73 10.54 -3.05 7.46
CA VAL A 73 10.69 -4.43 7.01
C VAL A 73 11.59 -4.44 5.76
N SER A 74 12.67 -5.22 5.81
CA SER A 74 13.59 -5.34 4.68
C SER A 74 12.87 -5.84 3.43
N GLY A 75 13.14 -5.23 2.28
CA GLY A 75 12.51 -5.57 1.00
C GLY A 75 11.17 -4.86 0.76
N VAL A 76 10.67 -4.09 1.73
CA VAL A 76 9.45 -3.31 1.57
C VAL A 76 9.77 -1.88 1.09
N ARG A 77 9.02 -1.44 0.10
CA ARG A 77 9.04 -0.08 -0.42
C ARG A 77 7.62 0.46 -0.35
N ALA A 78 7.28 1.01 0.81
CA ALA A 78 5.94 1.57 1.07
C ALA A 78 5.91 3.05 0.70
N ALA A 79 4.91 3.42 -0.07
CA ALA A 79 4.69 4.78 -0.54
C ALA A 79 3.36 5.33 -0.03
N LEU A 80 3.43 6.45 0.70
CA LEU A 80 2.24 7.22 1.08
C LEU A 80 1.81 8.05 -0.12
N CYS A 81 0.64 7.75 -0.67
CA CYS A 81 0.13 8.42 -1.86
C CYS A 81 -1.12 9.21 -1.53
N VAL A 82 -1.16 10.46 -2.01
CA VAL A 82 -2.27 11.40 -1.79
C VAL A 82 -3.09 11.62 -3.05
N ASP A 83 -2.59 11.18 -4.20
CA ASP A 83 -3.26 11.28 -5.49
C ASP A 83 -2.77 10.17 -6.45
N ALA A 84 -3.48 10.02 -7.56
CA ALA A 84 -3.16 9.00 -8.55
C ALA A 84 -1.78 9.19 -9.20
N GLU A 85 -1.36 10.44 -9.41
CA GLU A 85 -0.08 10.74 -10.04
C GLU A 85 1.09 10.29 -9.15
N THR A 86 1.00 10.55 -7.84
CA THR A 86 2.00 10.07 -6.87
C THR A 86 2.06 8.54 -6.84
N ALA A 87 0.90 7.89 -6.86
CA ALA A 87 0.82 6.42 -6.89
C ALA A 87 1.47 5.84 -8.14
N ARG A 88 1.19 6.44 -9.29
CA ARG A 88 1.79 6.03 -10.56
C ARG A 88 3.31 6.19 -10.53
N GLY A 89 3.79 7.33 -10.05
CA GLY A 89 5.23 7.61 -9.92
C GLY A 89 5.92 6.65 -8.95
N SER A 90 5.29 6.33 -7.82
CA SER A 90 5.85 5.39 -6.85
C SER A 90 6.08 4.00 -7.46
N ARG A 91 5.21 3.57 -8.37
CA ARG A 91 5.40 2.32 -9.09
C ARG A 91 6.47 2.44 -10.17
N ARG A 92 6.35 3.47 -11.01
CA ARG A 92 7.25 3.63 -12.17
C ARG A 92 8.71 3.83 -11.77
N TRP A 93 8.94 4.64 -10.75
CA TRP A 93 10.30 5.09 -10.41
C TRP A 93 10.88 4.46 -9.15
N ASN A 94 10.03 3.99 -8.24
CA ASN A 94 10.50 3.44 -6.97
C ASN A 94 10.18 1.96 -6.79
N ASP A 95 9.43 1.35 -7.70
CA ASP A 95 8.93 -0.02 -7.57
C ASP A 95 8.30 -0.25 -6.19
N ALA A 96 7.45 0.69 -5.75
CA ALA A 96 6.75 0.55 -4.49
C ALA A 96 5.90 -0.72 -4.49
N ASN A 97 6.00 -1.50 -3.43
CA ASN A 97 5.25 -2.74 -3.27
C ASN A 97 4.20 -2.69 -2.16
N VAL A 98 4.15 -1.60 -1.41
CA VAL A 98 3.09 -1.32 -0.43
C VAL A 98 2.56 0.09 -0.66
N LEU A 99 1.25 0.20 -0.84
CA LEU A 99 0.55 1.48 -0.93
C LEU A 99 0.05 1.87 0.46
N ALA A 100 0.36 3.07 0.90
CA ALA A 100 -0.19 3.62 2.15
C ALA A 100 -1.14 4.77 1.85
N LEU A 101 -2.25 4.83 2.59
CA LEU A 101 -3.29 5.84 2.42
C LEU A 101 -3.61 6.52 3.76
N SER A 102 -3.87 7.83 3.67
CA SER A 102 -4.33 8.64 4.79
C SER A 102 -5.86 8.62 4.85
N LEU A 103 -6.41 8.17 5.96
CA LEU A 103 -7.86 8.22 6.17
C LEU A 103 -8.36 9.64 6.42
N ARG A 104 -7.45 10.52 6.84
CA ARG A 104 -7.78 11.92 7.16
C ARG A 104 -8.08 12.76 5.91
N ILE A 105 -7.25 12.64 4.87
CA ILE A 105 -7.31 13.55 3.71
C ILE A 105 -7.83 12.90 2.44
N THR A 106 -7.97 11.57 2.41
CA THR A 106 -8.35 10.86 1.21
C THR A 106 -9.85 10.61 1.18
N THR A 107 -10.52 11.05 0.12
CA THR A 107 -11.93 10.72 -0.12
C THR A 107 -12.05 9.35 -0.79
N ALA A 108 -13.24 8.75 -0.77
CA ALA A 108 -13.46 7.45 -1.39
C ALA A 108 -13.17 7.47 -2.89
N ASP A 109 -13.58 8.53 -3.60
CA ASP A 109 -13.29 8.68 -5.03
C ASP A 109 -11.80 8.74 -5.32
N VAL A 110 -11.07 9.55 -4.55
CA VAL A 110 -9.62 9.70 -4.71
C VAL A 110 -8.90 8.39 -4.32
N ALA A 111 -9.38 7.69 -3.29
CA ALA A 111 -8.82 6.40 -2.91
C ALA A 111 -8.90 5.38 -4.06
N ARG A 112 -10.04 5.32 -4.76
CA ARG A 112 -10.18 4.45 -5.92
C ARG A 112 -9.22 4.83 -7.04
N GLU A 113 -9.08 6.13 -7.33
CA GLU A 113 -8.12 6.62 -8.35
C GLU A 113 -6.68 6.25 -7.99
N ILE A 114 -6.31 6.39 -6.71
CA ILE A 114 -4.97 6.02 -6.22
C ILE A 114 -4.73 4.51 -6.39
N VAL A 115 -5.69 3.69 -5.96
CA VAL A 115 -5.59 2.23 -6.09
C VAL A 115 -5.49 1.81 -7.56
N ASP A 116 -6.31 2.38 -8.43
CA ASP A 116 -6.26 2.10 -9.87
C ASP A 116 -4.89 2.45 -10.46
N ALA A 117 -4.35 3.60 -10.10
CA ALA A 117 -3.04 4.06 -10.59
C ALA A 117 -1.90 3.18 -10.07
N PHE A 118 -1.95 2.79 -8.79
CA PHE A 118 -0.91 1.96 -8.18
C PHE A 118 -0.87 0.58 -8.84
N PHE A 119 -1.99 -0.09 -8.96
CA PHE A 119 -2.05 -1.45 -9.51
C PHE A 119 -2.00 -1.47 -11.04
N GLY A 120 -2.25 -0.34 -11.71
CA GLY A 120 -2.17 -0.20 -13.16
C GLY A 120 -0.79 0.18 -13.69
N ALA A 121 0.15 0.54 -12.84
CA ALA A 121 1.48 0.99 -13.22
C ALA A 121 2.55 -0.06 -12.93
N LYS A 122 3.67 0.04 -13.64
CA LYS A 122 4.82 -0.87 -13.51
C LYS A 122 6.11 -0.06 -13.49
N PRO A 123 7.20 -0.59 -12.90
CA PRO A 123 8.51 0.00 -13.04
C PRO A 123 8.90 0.16 -14.52
N ASP A 124 9.46 1.31 -14.88
CA ASP A 124 9.90 1.56 -16.26
C ASP A 124 11.40 1.28 -16.47
N GLY A 125 12.10 0.87 -15.42
CA GLY A 125 13.52 0.52 -15.47
C GLY A 125 14.48 1.70 -15.37
N THR A 126 14.00 2.95 -15.44
CA THR A 126 14.88 4.13 -15.45
C THR A 126 15.59 4.34 -14.11
N GLU A 127 15.00 3.89 -13.00
CA GLU A 127 15.54 4.06 -11.65
C GLU A 127 16.04 2.75 -11.03
N ALA A 128 16.24 1.70 -11.84
CA ALA A 128 16.62 0.38 -11.33
C ALA A 128 17.87 0.42 -10.45
N ASP A 129 18.88 1.21 -10.83
CA ASP A 129 20.12 1.33 -10.07
C ASP A 129 19.88 1.99 -8.70
N GLN A 130 18.96 2.94 -8.64
CA GLN A 130 18.59 3.63 -7.40
C GLN A 130 17.81 2.69 -6.47
N ILE A 131 16.83 1.96 -7.02
CA ILE A 131 16.03 0.99 -6.27
C ILE A 131 16.94 -0.07 -5.63
N ALA A 132 17.95 -0.54 -6.36
CA ALA A 132 18.89 -1.54 -5.88
C ALA A 132 19.70 -1.11 -4.65
N LEU A 133 19.78 0.20 -4.34
CA LEU A 133 20.46 0.71 -3.17
C LEU A 133 19.59 0.64 -1.89
N LEU A 134 18.31 0.37 -2.02
CA LEU A 134 17.42 0.23 -0.87
C LEU A 134 17.60 -1.14 -0.21
N PRO A 135 17.62 -1.17 1.15
CA PRO A 135 17.72 -2.45 1.88
C PRO A 135 16.48 -3.32 1.75
#